data_c8588d47488eafad81fcb88491992b46
#
_entry.id   c8588d47488eafad81fcb88491992b46
#
_cell.length_a   1.000
_cell.length_b   1.000
_cell.length_c   1.000
_cell.angle_alpha   90.00
_cell.angle_beta   90.00
_cell.angle_gamma   90.00
#
_symmetry.space_group_name_H-M   'P 1'
#
loop_
_entity.id
_entity.type
_entity.pdbx_description
1 polymer ?
#
loop_
_entity_poly.entity_id
_entity_poly.type
_entity_poly.pdbx_seq_one_letter_code
_entity_poly.pdbx_strand_id
1 'polypeptide(L)'
;MVPEQVAQIGPPGLELQSTNGVVKVMVSPPEANQRKKMWINDLTFKYNLVFWENSSHAQPQNRRIFPVDTIDDLAPDSTYCFKVQANLPSEGKQGLFSPTSCVKTTQKVNDLLCATNLSVLALNMQFHLLWSSQESQDVTYNVQYLLGFLKDLNDDYSDKWLSVPGCENITSSWCNFSSIITGTGFYHLRVQARGGHNRSCFSREVKVDPLRTNGIGPPGVRLDLSDTLLHILISPPGGDKDEFMRDHYDLSYRILYWKNSSDMKEEVRQKEVRQTIATVPDVSPSSLYCVQVQAFSEHYNKSSAYSQQQCILTPAGTPLALIIAGIFLGALLVVLLVAAPLVFVFYQAYSKIKYVFFPSCQPPLNIEGFGAQPLGSPYLSAAAEEAVEHCCVIESMVTQEGNHIVFSDYKHSTHSSRDSGNYSNDDNTSGSKGSKETLEKEIL
;
A
#
# COMPACT_ATOMS: atom_id res chain seq x y z
N MET A 1 -0.24 52.39 -11.60
CA MET A 1 0.93 51.52 -11.53
C MET A 1 1.51 51.63 -10.13
N VAL A 2 1.65 50.55 -9.43
CA VAL A 2 2.24 50.50 -8.08
C VAL A 2 3.72 50.84 -8.26
N PRO A 3 4.31 51.77 -7.47
CA PRO A 3 5.71 52.22 -7.63
C PRO A 3 6.72 51.04 -7.61
N GLU A 4 6.37 49.93 -6.98
CA GLU A 4 7.19 48.73 -6.89
C GLU A 4 7.32 47.97 -8.23
N GLN A 5 6.37 48.12 -9.16
CA GLN A 5 6.43 47.46 -10.48
C GLN A 5 7.44 48.09 -11.43
N VAL A 6 7.84 49.32 -11.18
CA VAL A 6 8.78 50.11 -12.05
C VAL A 6 10.20 50.12 -11.48
N ALA A 7 10.39 49.83 -10.19
CA ALA A 7 11.69 49.87 -9.55
C ALA A 7 12.64 48.79 -10.08
N GLN A 8 13.83 49.20 -10.51
CA GLN A 8 14.90 48.29 -10.89
C GLN A 8 15.66 47.82 -9.63
N ILE A 9 15.93 46.54 -9.53
CA ILE A 9 16.73 45.96 -8.45
C ILE A 9 18.19 46.33 -8.69
N GLY A 10 18.81 47.06 -7.73
CA GLY A 10 20.20 47.47 -7.76
C GLY A 10 21.17 46.28 -7.65
N PRO A 11 22.48 46.52 -7.83
CA PRO A 11 23.47 45.47 -7.65
C PRO A 11 23.61 45.10 -6.16
N PRO A 12 23.72 43.81 -5.83
CA PRO A 12 24.04 43.34 -4.48
C PRO A 12 25.52 43.61 -4.13
N GLY A 13 25.83 43.68 -2.84
CA GLY A 13 27.22 43.69 -2.38
C GLY A 13 27.83 42.30 -2.49
N LEU A 14 29.13 42.23 -2.77
CA LEU A 14 29.87 40.98 -2.90
C LEU A 14 31.21 41.08 -2.16
N GLU A 15 31.39 40.22 -1.15
CA GLU A 15 32.65 40.04 -0.43
C GLU A 15 33.16 38.62 -0.62
N LEU A 16 34.47 38.49 -0.82
CA LEU A 16 35.12 37.22 -1.10
C LEU A 16 36.25 37.00 -0.09
N GLN A 17 36.31 35.79 0.46
CA GLN A 17 37.38 35.34 1.35
C GLN A 17 37.91 34.01 0.89
N SER A 18 39.20 33.91 0.56
CA SER A 18 39.83 32.65 0.18
C SER A 18 40.53 32.05 1.38
N THR A 19 40.21 30.78 1.66
CA THR A 19 40.82 30.01 2.76
C THR A 19 40.91 28.54 2.34
N ASN A 20 42.09 27.98 2.41
CA ASN A 20 42.28 26.53 2.23
C ASN A 20 41.76 25.94 0.87
N GLY A 21 41.94 26.71 -0.20
CA GLY A 21 41.49 26.30 -1.55
C GLY A 21 39.99 26.48 -1.79
N VAL A 22 39.28 27.08 -0.85
CA VAL A 22 37.84 27.38 -0.93
C VAL A 22 37.62 28.86 -0.92
N VAL A 23 36.68 29.37 -1.67
CA VAL A 23 36.28 30.77 -1.64
C VAL A 23 34.93 30.91 -0.95
N LYS A 24 34.90 31.54 0.22
CA LYS A 24 33.68 31.97 0.91
C LYS A 24 33.16 33.19 0.20
N VAL A 25 31.90 33.16 -0.22
CA VAL A 25 31.18 34.24 -0.91
C VAL A 25 30.14 34.79 0.05
N MET A 26 30.19 36.04 0.36
CA MET A 26 29.22 36.75 1.20
C MET A 26 28.52 37.80 0.35
N VAL A 27 27.19 37.73 0.30
CA VAL A 27 26.35 38.61 -0.51
C VAL A 27 25.47 39.43 0.40
N SER A 28 25.58 40.75 0.33
CA SER A 28 24.65 41.66 0.98
C SER A 28 23.54 42.08 -0.01
N PRO A 29 22.30 42.26 0.48
CA PRO A 29 21.19 42.66 -0.38
C PRO A 29 21.49 44.03 -1.07
N PRO A 30 20.83 44.30 -2.22
CA PRO A 30 20.96 45.58 -2.89
C PRO A 30 20.64 46.73 -1.95
N GLU A 31 21.55 47.74 -1.87
CA GLU A 31 21.34 48.88 -1.00
C GLU A 31 20.12 49.69 -1.43
N ALA A 32 19.24 49.95 -0.47
CA ALA A 32 18.15 50.88 -0.63
C ALA A 32 18.74 52.31 -0.61
N ASN A 33 18.38 53.11 -1.60
CA ASN A 33 18.68 54.53 -1.59
C ASN A 33 18.24 55.16 -0.25
N GLN A 34 19.09 55.86 0.42
CA GLN A 34 19.17 56.33 1.82
C GLN A 34 17.89 56.76 2.57
N ARG A 35 16.68 56.62 2.03
CA ARG A 35 15.42 57.06 2.67
C ARG A 35 14.21 56.12 2.59
N LYS A 36 14.27 55.00 1.87
CA LYS A 36 13.18 54.01 1.84
C LYS A 36 13.77 52.62 1.69
N LYS A 37 13.39 51.69 2.59
CA LYS A 37 13.62 50.24 2.35
C LYS A 37 12.97 49.90 1.01
N MET A 38 13.75 49.41 0.07
CA MET A 38 13.28 49.08 -1.29
C MET A 38 12.31 47.89 -1.27
N TRP A 39 12.43 47.03 -0.29
CA TRP A 39 11.66 45.80 -0.16
C TRP A 39 11.32 45.51 1.30
N ILE A 40 10.12 45.05 1.56
CA ILE A 40 9.61 44.82 2.92
C ILE A 40 10.24 43.60 3.60
N ASN A 41 10.74 42.63 2.81
CA ASN A 41 11.37 41.40 3.32
C ASN A 41 12.63 41.06 2.52
N ASP A 42 13.79 41.19 3.14
CA ASP A 42 15.09 40.81 2.58
C ASP A 42 15.21 39.31 2.25
N LEU A 43 14.32 38.49 2.81
CA LEU A 43 14.25 37.02 2.61
C LEU A 43 13.77 36.56 1.22
N THR A 44 13.31 37.50 0.38
CA THR A 44 12.72 37.16 -0.92
C THR A 44 13.71 37.10 -2.07
N PHE A 45 14.92 37.64 -1.89
CA PHE A 45 15.94 37.60 -2.93
C PHE A 45 16.56 36.20 -3.08
N LYS A 46 16.74 35.80 -4.34
CA LYS A 46 17.55 34.62 -4.71
C LYS A 46 18.75 35.13 -5.52
N TYR A 47 19.92 34.59 -5.24
CA TYR A 47 21.17 35.06 -5.81
C TYR A 47 21.71 34.08 -6.85
N ASN A 48 22.11 34.62 -8.01
CA ASN A 48 22.84 33.93 -9.06
C ASN A 48 24.28 34.42 -9.10
N LEU A 49 25.23 33.53 -8.84
CA LEU A 49 26.65 33.77 -8.91
C LEU A 49 27.17 33.34 -10.28
N VAL A 50 27.93 34.24 -10.92
CA VAL A 50 28.69 33.92 -12.12
C VAL A 50 30.16 34.05 -11.77
N PHE A 51 30.97 33.04 -12.01
CA PHE A 51 32.38 33.02 -11.71
C PHE A 51 33.18 32.32 -12.80
N TRP A 52 34.44 32.73 -12.95
CA TRP A 52 35.36 32.16 -13.96
C TRP A 52 36.79 32.32 -13.48
N GLU A 53 37.67 31.46 -13.96
CA GLU A 53 39.10 31.62 -13.79
C GLU A 53 39.59 32.78 -14.65
N ASN A 54 40.47 33.66 -14.12
CA ASN A 54 41.00 34.78 -14.86
C ASN A 54 42.09 34.34 -15.84
N SER A 55 41.67 33.48 -16.81
CA SER A 55 42.50 32.98 -17.89
C SER A 55 41.83 33.23 -19.25
N SER A 56 42.62 33.30 -20.32
CA SER A 56 42.15 33.70 -21.66
C SER A 56 41.13 32.75 -22.30
N HIS A 57 40.90 31.54 -21.73
CA HIS A 57 40.00 30.50 -22.27
C HIS A 57 38.93 30.03 -21.28
N ALA A 58 38.81 30.67 -20.10
CA ALA A 58 37.86 30.22 -19.10
C ALA A 58 36.42 30.56 -19.46
N GLN A 59 35.54 29.55 -19.40
CA GLN A 59 34.10 29.73 -19.56
C GLN A 59 33.47 30.14 -18.24
N PRO A 60 32.56 31.14 -18.20
CA PRO A 60 31.85 31.54 -17.00
C PRO A 60 30.93 30.38 -16.54
N GLN A 61 31.02 30.04 -15.28
CA GLN A 61 30.09 29.12 -14.61
C GLN A 61 29.00 29.91 -13.91
N ASN A 62 27.78 29.39 -13.90
CA ASN A 62 26.63 29.99 -13.25
C ASN A 62 26.08 29.05 -12.19
N ARG A 63 25.93 29.58 -10.97
CA ARG A 63 25.43 28.79 -9.82
C ARG A 63 24.48 29.63 -8.99
N ARG A 64 23.36 29.05 -8.56
CA ARG A 64 22.51 29.67 -7.55
C ARG A 64 23.17 29.49 -6.18
N ILE A 65 23.27 30.57 -5.41
CA ILE A 65 23.91 30.60 -4.09
C ILE A 65 22.99 31.18 -3.02
N PHE A 66 23.34 30.89 -1.78
CA PHE A 66 22.79 31.55 -0.60
C PHE A 66 23.54 32.84 -0.28
N PRO A 67 23.01 33.71 0.62
CA PRO A 67 23.69 34.96 1.02
C PRO A 67 25.12 34.75 1.52
N VAL A 68 25.35 33.62 2.19
CA VAL A 68 26.69 33.15 2.53
C VAL A 68 26.83 31.74 1.97
N ASP A 69 27.81 31.55 1.10
CA ASP A 69 28.03 30.23 0.45
C ASP A 69 29.53 30.01 0.25
N THR A 70 29.90 28.80 -0.10
CA THR A 70 31.29 28.42 -0.36
C THR A 70 31.40 27.79 -1.75
N ILE A 71 32.43 28.24 -2.48
CA ILE A 71 32.81 27.68 -3.77
C ILE A 71 34.07 26.88 -3.59
N ASP A 72 33.93 25.61 -3.75
CA ASP A 72 34.97 24.59 -3.74
C ASP A 72 35.31 24.16 -5.18
N ASP A 73 36.20 23.22 -5.37
CA ASP A 73 36.66 22.71 -6.68
C ASP A 73 37.36 23.79 -7.56
N LEU A 74 37.90 24.81 -6.96
CA LEU A 74 38.72 25.78 -7.64
C LEU A 74 40.18 25.31 -7.73
N ALA A 75 40.84 25.58 -8.84
CA ALA A 75 42.24 25.30 -8.99
C ALA A 75 43.06 26.10 -7.91
N PRO A 76 44.02 25.46 -7.25
CA PRO A 76 44.85 26.13 -6.26
C PRO A 76 45.75 27.16 -6.95
N ASP A 77 46.10 28.23 -6.21
CA ASP A 77 46.98 29.29 -6.64
C ASP A 77 46.55 30.06 -7.91
N SER A 78 45.25 29.92 -8.25
CA SER A 78 44.62 30.56 -9.42
C SER A 78 43.75 31.73 -9.02
N THR A 79 43.61 32.73 -9.90
CA THR A 79 42.73 33.87 -9.65
C THR A 79 41.37 33.62 -10.28
N TYR A 80 40.32 33.72 -9.46
CA TYR A 80 38.94 33.60 -9.90
C TYR A 80 38.24 34.94 -9.72
N CYS A 81 37.41 35.27 -10.70
CA CYS A 81 36.58 36.47 -10.69
C CYS A 81 35.10 36.09 -10.56
N PHE A 82 34.38 36.88 -9.79
CA PHE A 82 33.01 36.63 -9.38
C PHE A 82 32.16 37.88 -9.60
N LYS A 83 30.91 37.69 -9.98
CA LYS A 83 29.84 38.68 -9.94
C LYS A 83 28.53 37.99 -9.55
N VAL A 84 27.68 38.69 -8.84
CA VAL A 84 26.41 38.15 -8.34
C VAL A 84 25.25 39.05 -8.75
N GLN A 85 24.10 38.44 -9.00
CA GLN A 85 22.85 39.09 -9.37
C GLN A 85 21.77 38.71 -8.38
N ALA A 86 21.03 39.69 -7.85
CA ALA A 86 19.87 39.45 -7.02
C ALA A 86 18.62 39.37 -7.89
N ASN A 87 17.81 38.33 -7.68
CA ASN A 87 16.57 38.09 -8.40
C ASN A 87 15.39 37.98 -7.40
N LEU A 88 14.23 38.46 -7.82
CA LEU A 88 12.98 38.39 -7.06
C LEU A 88 12.00 37.48 -7.81
N PRO A 89 11.98 36.18 -7.50
CA PRO A 89 11.16 35.21 -8.25
C PRO A 89 9.67 35.49 -8.15
N SER A 90 9.19 35.99 -7.01
CA SER A 90 7.77 36.33 -6.80
C SER A 90 7.23 37.34 -7.80
N GLU A 91 8.12 38.21 -8.35
CA GLU A 91 7.75 39.23 -9.33
C GLU A 91 8.38 38.99 -10.71
N GLY A 92 9.11 37.91 -10.90
CA GLY A 92 9.79 37.59 -12.14
C GLY A 92 10.89 38.61 -12.51
N LYS A 93 11.40 39.38 -11.54
CA LYS A 93 12.38 40.46 -11.78
C LYS A 93 13.81 39.98 -11.58
N GLN A 94 14.69 40.44 -12.48
CA GLN A 94 16.14 40.28 -12.37
C GLN A 94 16.80 41.64 -12.08
N GLY A 95 17.72 41.61 -11.10
CA GLY A 95 18.48 42.79 -10.73
C GLY A 95 19.73 43.01 -11.60
N LEU A 96 20.47 44.06 -11.27
CA LEU A 96 21.78 44.29 -11.87
C LEU A 96 22.84 43.37 -11.24
N PHE A 97 23.89 43.08 -12.02
CA PHE A 97 25.05 42.38 -11.48
C PHE A 97 25.87 43.28 -10.56
N SER A 98 26.46 42.72 -9.52
CA SER A 98 27.49 43.38 -8.73
C SER A 98 28.71 43.76 -9.59
N PRO A 99 29.54 44.68 -9.13
CA PRO A 99 30.88 44.84 -9.67
C PRO A 99 31.64 43.50 -9.62
N THR A 100 32.49 43.24 -10.61
CA THR A 100 33.33 42.04 -10.61
C THR A 100 34.39 42.16 -9.52
N SER A 101 34.45 41.16 -8.65
CA SER A 101 35.45 41.00 -7.61
C SER A 101 36.28 39.76 -7.89
N CYS A 102 37.61 39.87 -7.75
CA CYS A 102 38.49 38.75 -8.01
C CYS A 102 39.31 38.43 -6.75
N VAL A 103 39.54 37.13 -6.53
CA VAL A 103 40.32 36.63 -5.41
C VAL A 103 41.25 35.50 -5.88
N LYS A 104 42.47 35.50 -5.33
CA LYS A 104 43.39 34.39 -5.56
C LYS A 104 43.11 33.25 -4.60
N THR A 105 42.98 32.04 -5.12
CA THR A 105 42.80 30.84 -4.30
C THR A 105 44.10 30.51 -3.57
N THR A 106 43.98 30.13 -2.32
CA THR A 106 45.09 29.61 -1.53
C THR A 106 45.35 28.14 -1.84
N GLN A 107 46.58 27.68 -1.62
CA GLN A 107 46.87 26.25 -1.74
C GLN A 107 46.05 25.43 -0.72
N LYS A 108 45.54 24.30 -1.14
CA LYS A 108 45.00 23.32 -0.21
C LYS A 108 46.14 22.79 0.65
N VAL A 109 46.08 23.05 1.94
CA VAL A 109 46.92 22.29 2.89
C VAL A 109 46.51 20.84 2.78
N ASN A 110 47.41 19.94 2.45
CA ASN A 110 47.20 18.49 2.20
C ASN A 110 45.94 17.93 2.87
N ASP A 111 44.89 17.73 2.07
CA ASP A 111 43.54 17.30 2.47
C ASP A 111 43.43 15.80 2.83
N LEU A 112 44.55 15.19 3.22
CA LEU A 112 44.58 13.77 3.61
C LEU A 112 43.66 13.38 4.76
N LEU A 113 43.05 14.37 5.43
CA LEU A 113 42.22 14.16 6.63
C LEU A 113 40.72 14.40 6.37
N CYS A 114 40.35 15.04 5.28
CA CYS A 114 38.95 15.40 5.06
C CYS A 114 38.11 14.20 4.68
N ALA A 115 36.94 14.10 5.27
CA ALA A 115 35.92 13.15 4.84
C ALA A 115 35.45 13.51 3.41
N THR A 116 35.40 12.53 2.53
CA THR A 116 35.00 12.67 1.13
C THR A 116 33.84 11.76 0.80
N ASN A 117 33.21 11.97 -0.36
CA ASN A 117 32.13 11.12 -0.85
C ASN A 117 30.98 10.93 0.16
N LEU A 118 30.52 12.06 0.75
CA LEU A 118 29.39 12.01 1.66
C LEU A 118 28.14 11.51 0.93
N SER A 119 27.52 10.51 1.48
CA SER A 119 26.28 9.93 0.97
C SER A 119 25.28 9.72 2.11
N VAL A 120 24.00 9.90 1.83
CA VAL A 120 22.93 9.68 2.79
C VAL A 120 22.16 8.44 2.41
N LEU A 121 22.10 7.50 3.35
CA LEU A 121 21.23 6.33 3.28
C LEU A 121 20.03 6.59 4.17
N ALA A 122 18.84 6.56 3.59
CA ALA A 122 17.62 6.80 4.32
C ALA A 122 16.55 5.77 3.94
N LEU A 123 16.06 5.04 4.93
CA LEU A 123 15.03 4.03 4.78
C LEU A 123 14.13 4.02 6.02
N ASN A 124 12.81 4.10 5.80
CA ASN A 124 11.82 4.10 6.88
C ASN A 124 12.13 5.12 7.98
N MET A 125 12.47 6.36 7.57
CA MET A 125 12.86 7.47 8.44
C MET A 125 14.11 7.21 9.32
N GLN A 126 14.87 6.18 9.01
CA GLN A 126 16.19 5.96 9.59
C GLN A 126 17.25 6.55 8.66
N PHE A 127 17.99 7.52 9.15
CA PHE A 127 18.94 8.31 8.35
C PHE A 127 20.37 8.06 8.79
N HIS A 128 21.21 7.65 7.85
CA HIS A 128 22.63 7.43 8.08
C HIS A 128 23.44 8.26 7.09
N LEU A 129 24.41 9.01 7.61
CA LEU A 129 25.42 9.68 6.82
C LEU A 129 26.64 8.75 6.73
N LEU A 130 27.12 8.49 5.53
CA LEU A 130 28.31 7.70 5.24
C LEU A 130 29.31 8.58 4.50
N TRP A 131 30.59 8.35 4.76
CA TRP A 131 31.66 9.04 4.05
C TRP A 131 32.86 8.12 3.85
N SER A 132 33.68 8.48 2.87
CA SER A 132 34.99 7.84 2.68
C SER A 132 36.03 8.57 3.51
N SER A 133 36.81 7.83 4.27
CA SER A 133 37.96 8.33 5.03
C SER A 133 39.23 7.63 4.56
N GLN A 134 40.35 8.33 4.60
CA GLN A 134 41.63 7.67 4.48
C GLN A 134 41.98 7.03 5.84
N GLU A 135 42.39 5.77 5.83
CA GLU A 135 42.80 5.05 7.03
C GLU A 135 44.04 5.70 7.66
N SER A 136 43.81 6.58 8.62
CA SER A 136 44.83 7.11 9.50
C SER A 136 44.39 6.79 10.93
N GLN A 137 45.25 6.16 11.71
CA GLN A 137 44.92 5.61 13.03
C GLN A 137 44.52 6.65 14.10
N ASP A 138 44.68 7.96 13.83
CA ASP A 138 44.46 9.03 14.82
C ASP A 138 43.45 10.08 14.36
N VAL A 139 42.49 9.71 13.51
CA VAL A 139 41.48 10.67 13.01
C VAL A 139 40.13 10.41 13.69
N THR A 140 39.55 11.47 14.25
CA THR A 140 38.19 11.45 14.78
C THR A 140 37.29 12.37 13.94
N TYR A 141 35.99 12.04 13.91
CA TYR A 141 35.02 12.76 13.12
C TYR A 141 33.94 13.35 14.01
N ASN A 142 33.56 14.60 13.73
CA ASN A 142 32.38 15.24 14.30
C ASN A 142 31.41 15.55 13.16
N VAL A 143 30.19 15.03 13.25
CA VAL A 143 29.14 15.33 12.29
C VAL A 143 28.38 16.55 12.77
N GLN A 144 28.22 17.50 11.88
CA GLN A 144 27.48 18.75 12.16
C GLN A 144 26.33 18.92 11.18
N TYR A 145 25.25 19.53 11.66
CA TYR A 145 24.10 19.87 10.84
C TYR A 145 23.72 21.32 10.98
N LEU A 146 23.06 21.83 9.97
CA LEU A 146 22.49 23.17 9.92
C LEU A 146 21.07 23.07 9.34
N LEU A 147 20.12 23.73 9.97
CA LEU A 147 18.75 23.82 9.45
C LEU A 147 18.74 24.69 8.17
N GLY A 148 18.11 24.20 7.11
CA GLY A 148 18.21 24.80 5.79
C GLY A 148 17.70 26.23 5.72
N PHE A 149 16.69 26.59 6.51
CA PHE A 149 16.15 27.97 6.54
C PHE A 149 17.18 29.00 7.02
N LEU A 150 18.18 28.58 7.85
CA LEU A 150 19.21 29.47 8.34
C LEU A 150 20.14 29.98 7.22
N LYS A 151 20.28 29.20 6.13
CA LYS A 151 21.04 29.62 4.96
C LYS A 151 20.28 30.62 4.07
N ASP A 152 18.97 30.64 4.13
CA ASP A 152 18.14 31.58 3.39
C ASP A 152 18.08 32.96 4.10
N LEU A 153 18.52 33.05 5.36
CA LEU A 153 18.69 34.31 6.09
C LEU A 153 19.91 35.03 5.58
N ASN A 154 19.86 36.37 5.64
CA ASN A 154 20.98 37.23 5.21
C ASN A 154 22.14 37.31 6.23
N ASP A 155 22.02 36.56 7.33
CA ASP A 155 23.03 36.54 8.41
C ASP A 155 24.13 35.52 8.16
N ASP A 156 25.30 35.75 8.75
CA ASP A 156 26.35 34.72 8.80
C ASP A 156 25.91 33.58 9.68
N TYR A 157 25.84 32.37 9.13
CA TYR A 157 25.46 31.15 9.81
C TYR A 157 26.67 30.29 10.23
N SER A 158 27.88 30.80 10.13
CA SER A 158 29.10 30.04 10.39
C SER A 158 29.18 29.48 11.81
N ASP A 159 28.58 30.18 12.77
CA ASP A 159 28.48 29.80 14.19
C ASP A 159 27.21 28.97 14.54
N LYS A 160 26.30 28.79 13.60
CA LYS A 160 24.99 28.13 13.84
C LYS A 160 24.98 26.63 13.53
N TRP A 161 26.13 26.07 13.20
CA TRP A 161 26.28 24.64 13.01
C TRP A 161 26.21 23.92 14.36
N LEU A 162 25.32 22.93 14.44
CA LEU A 162 25.10 22.11 15.62
C LEU A 162 25.72 20.72 15.43
N SER A 163 26.25 20.14 16.49
CA SER A 163 26.71 18.76 16.46
C SER A 163 25.54 17.76 16.47
N VAL A 164 25.67 16.69 15.71
CA VAL A 164 24.72 15.58 15.75
C VAL A 164 24.96 14.76 17.02
N PRO A 165 23.96 14.62 17.91
CA PRO A 165 24.12 13.86 19.14
C PRO A 165 24.57 12.41 18.87
N GLY A 166 25.59 11.96 19.58
CA GLY A 166 26.17 10.63 19.41
C GLY A 166 27.12 10.47 18.23
N CYS A 167 27.38 11.54 17.47
CA CYS A 167 28.33 11.56 16.35
C CYS A 167 29.46 12.55 16.58
N GLU A 168 29.90 12.71 17.81
CA GLU A 168 31.02 13.51 18.23
C GLU A 168 32.22 12.64 18.58
N ASN A 169 33.39 13.00 18.09
CA ASN A 169 34.67 12.27 18.31
C ASN A 169 34.60 10.77 17.96
N ILE A 170 33.83 10.42 16.93
CA ILE A 170 33.70 9.05 16.46
C ILE A 170 34.85 8.69 15.51
N THR A 171 35.22 7.41 15.47
CA THR A 171 36.22 6.86 14.56
C THR A 171 35.61 6.14 13.36
N SER A 172 34.29 5.87 13.44
CA SER A 172 33.55 5.25 12.34
C SER A 172 33.37 6.23 11.18
N SER A 173 33.26 5.71 9.97
CA SER A 173 32.95 6.49 8.75
C SER A 173 31.45 6.58 8.46
N TRP A 174 30.61 6.46 9.48
CA TRP A 174 29.17 6.59 9.41
C TRP A 174 28.58 7.16 10.70
N CYS A 175 27.42 7.79 10.59
CA CYS A 175 26.70 8.40 11.70
C CYS A 175 25.21 8.27 11.50
N ASN A 176 24.47 7.83 12.53
CA ASN A 176 23.02 7.87 12.55
C ASN A 176 22.57 9.24 13.01
N PHE A 177 21.86 9.97 12.16
CA PHE A 177 21.36 11.31 12.47
C PHE A 177 19.81 11.40 12.48
N SER A 178 19.13 10.25 12.61
CA SER A 178 17.66 10.21 12.63
C SER A 178 17.06 11.07 13.75
N SER A 179 17.75 11.20 14.88
CA SER A 179 17.27 11.93 16.06
C SER A 179 17.11 13.43 15.85
N ILE A 180 17.80 14.02 14.88
CA ILE A 180 17.69 15.45 14.57
C ILE A 180 16.60 15.76 13.53
N ILE A 181 16.05 14.74 12.88
CA ILE A 181 15.05 14.90 11.84
C ILE A 181 13.67 15.08 12.49
N THR A 182 13.10 16.25 12.30
CA THR A 182 11.76 16.61 12.81
C THR A 182 10.66 16.59 11.74
N GLY A 183 10.95 16.01 10.57
CA GLY A 183 9.98 15.75 9.50
C GLY A 183 10.05 16.73 8.34
N THR A 184 9.87 18.00 8.53
CA THR A 184 9.80 18.99 7.44
C THR A 184 11.03 19.90 7.39
N GLY A 185 11.38 20.34 6.19
CA GLY A 185 12.50 21.25 5.96
C GLY A 185 13.75 20.57 5.42
N PHE A 186 14.76 21.38 5.12
CA PHE A 186 16.04 20.90 4.62
C PHE A 186 17.08 20.94 5.71
N TYR A 187 18.00 19.98 5.65
CA TYR A 187 19.16 19.89 6.52
C TYR A 187 20.41 19.93 5.67
N HIS A 188 21.42 20.68 6.12
CA HIS A 188 22.76 20.61 5.58
C HIS A 188 23.62 19.87 6.59
N LEU A 189 24.36 18.87 6.13
CA LEU A 189 25.28 18.11 6.96
C LEU A 189 26.71 18.26 6.44
N ARG A 190 27.65 18.28 7.36
CA ARG A 190 29.09 18.24 7.07
C ARG A 190 29.82 17.41 8.11
N VAL A 191 30.96 16.92 7.76
CA VAL A 191 31.84 16.12 8.64
C VAL A 191 33.11 16.92 8.89
N GLN A 192 33.40 17.17 10.15
CA GLN A 192 34.70 17.70 10.58
C GLN A 192 35.61 16.54 10.95
N ALA A 193 36.65 16.34 10.20
CA ALA A 193 37.75 15.44 10.57
C ALA A 193 38.74 16.18 11.45
N ARG A 194 39.20 15.57 12.54
CA ARG A 194 40.24 16.06 13.46
C ARG A 194 41.32 15.01 13.57
N GLY A 195 42.57 15.42 13.33
CA GLY A 195 43.74 14.60 13.47
C GLY A 195 44.75 15.15 14.46
N GLY A 196 45.85 14.44 14.70
CA GLY A 196 46.93 14.90 15.54
C GLY A 196 47.47 16.26 15.12
N HIS A 197 48.14 16.96 16.05
CA HIS A 197 48.66 18.35 15.87
C HIS A 197 47.64 19.43 15.57
N ASN A 198 46.43 19.29 16.14
CA ASN A 198 45.35 20.28 16.03
C ASN A 198 44.89 20.60 14.57
N ARG A 199 45.12 19.63 13.65
CA ARG A 199 44.66 19.75 12.27
C ARG A 199 43.19 19.37 12.18
N SER A 200 42.37 20.18 11.54
CA SER A 200 40.97 19.87 11.26
C SER A 200 40.61 20.27 9.85
N CYS A 201 39.71 19.50 9.26
CA CYS A 201 39.18 19.77 7.94
C CYS A 201 37.67 19.47 7.90
N PHE A 202 36.94 20.29 7.15
CA PHE A 202 35.51 20.06 6.88
C PHE A 202 35.33 19.42 5.51
N SER A 203 34.39 18.47 5.45
CA SER A 203 33.92 17.92 4.19
C SER A 203 33.10 18.94 3.41
N ARG A 204 32.78 18.60 2.17
CA ARG A 204 31.68 19.26 1.47
C ARG A 204 30.37 19.02 2.24
N GLU A 205 29.47 19.99 2.08
CA GLU A 205 28.12 19.87 2.63
C GLU A 205 27.24 18.98 1.77
N VAL A 206 26.40 18.17 2.41
CA VAL A 206 25.32 17.45 1.75
C VAL A 206 23.98 18.00 2.21
N LYS A 207 23.11 18.32 1.25
CA LYS A 207 21.75 18.80 1.50
C LYS A 207 20.81 17.58 1.55
N VAL A 208 20.00 17.52 2.60
CA VAL A 208 19.04 16.44 2.84
C VAL A 208 17.64 17.03 2.92
N ASP A 209 16.75 16.53 2.09
CA ASP A 209 15.30 16.69 2.21
C ASP A 209 14.76 15.37 2.78
N PRO A 210 14.37 15.30 4.05
CA PRO A 210 14.02 14.03 4.69
C PRO A 210 12.96 13.25 3.92
N LEU A 211 11.88 13.91 3.53
CA LEU A 211 10.75 13.24 2.88
C LEU A 211 11.07 12.79 1.44
N ARG A 212 11.92 13.54 0.74
CA ARG A 212 12.36 13.16 -0.61
C ARG A 212 13.53 12.19 -0.62
N THR A 213 14.43 12.26 0.38
CA THR A 213 15.58 11.37 0.47
C THR A 213 15.19 10.01 1.01
N ASN A 214 14.27 9.96 1.98
CA ASN A 214 13.85 8.72 2.62
C ASN A 214 13.21 7.73 1.64
N GLY A 215 13.63 6.47 1.68
CA GLY A 215 13.03 5.35 0.98
C GLY A 215 11.92 4.69 1.80
N ILE A 216 10.99 4.04 1.11
CA ILE A 216 9.95 3.21 1.73
C ILE A 216 10.42 1.75 1.68
N GLY A 217 10.56 1.11 2.82
CA GLY A 217 10.88 -0.31 2.92
C GLY A 217 9.68 -1.21 2.66
N PRO A 218 9.89 -2.50 2.43
CA PRO A 218 8.80 -3.44 2.25
C PRO A 218 7.96 -3.56 3.52
N PRO A 219 6.62 -3.68 3.40
CA PRO A 219 5.75 -3.91 4.55
C PRO A 219 5.89 -5.34 5.07
N GLY A 220 5.56 -5.55 6.34
CA GLY A 220 5.35 -6.88 6.89
C GLY A 220 3.98 -7.43 6.47
N VAL A 221 3.88 -8.76 6.30
CA VAL A 221 2.63 -9.42 5.94
C VAL A 221 2.40 -10.63 6.84
N ARG A 222 1.20 -10.75 7.39
CA ARG A 222 0.72 -11.93 8.07
C ARG A 222 -0.63 -12.33 7.50
N LEU A 223 -0.82 -13.61 7.26
CA LEU A 223 -2.05 -14.18 6.75
C LEU A 223 -2.81 -14.85 7.89
N ASP A 224 -4.11 -14.67 7.90
CA ASP A 224 -5.02 -15.34 8.80
C ASP A 224 -6.25 -15.83 8.02
N LEU A 225 -6.87 -16.88 8.47
CA LEU A 225 -7.98 -17.50 7.77
C LEU A 225 -9.16 -17.65 8.73
N SER A 226 -10.31 -17.14 8.32
CA SER A 226 -11.56 -17.28 9.05
C SER A 226 -12.64 -17.74 8.07
N ASP A 227 -13.15 -18.93 8.26
CA ASP A 227 -14.11 -19.58 7.37
C ASP A 227 -13.63 -19.64 5.90
N THR A 228 -14.27 -18.89 5.02
CA THR A 228 -13.92 -18.75 3.59
C THR A 228 -13.22 -17.43 3.26
N LEU A 229 -12.83 -16.67 4.29
CA LEU A 229 -12.20 -15.36 4.15
C LEU A 229 -10.71 -15.45 4.47
N LEU A 230 -9.88 -15.01 3.53
CA LEU A 230 -8.45 -14.83 3.77
C LEU A 230 -8.22 -13.38 4.23
N HIS A 231 -7.77 -13.23 5.47
CA HIS A 231 -7.37 -11.94 6.05
C HIS A 231 -5.88 -11.72 5.83
N ILE A 232 -5.56 -10.58 5.26
CA ILE A 232 -4.20 -10.12 5.00
C ILE A 232 -3.95 -8.96 5.96
N LEU A 233 -3.09 -9.20 6.97
CA LEU A 233 -2.69 -8.19 7.94
C LEU A 233 -1.35 -7.61 7.48
N ILE A 234 -1.32 -6.30 7.30
CA ILE A 234 -0.18 -5.56 6.79
C ILE A 234 0.43 -4.76 7.93
N SER A 235 1.71 -5.01 8.23
CA SER A 235 2.48 -4.16 9.13
C SER A 235 3.18 -3.09 8.30
N PRO A 236 2.96 -1.80 8.58
CA PRO A 236 3.58 -0.71 7.83
C PRO A 236 5.10 -0.79 7.82
N PRO A 237 5.77 -0.25 6.78
CA PRO A 237 7.22 -0.10 6.79
C PRO A 237 7.70 0.69 8.01
N GLY A 238 8.79 0.23 8.67
CA GLY A 238 9.29 0.82 9.92
C GLY A 238 8.67 0.23 11.19
N GLY A 239 7.58 -0.53 11.08
CA GLY A 239 6.87 -1.16 12.20
C GLY A 239 5.79 -0.29 12.85
N ASP A 240 5.05 -0.87 13.80
CA ASP A 240 3.89 -0.20 14.43
C ASP A 240 4.27 0.99 15.32
N LYS A 241 5.54 1.09 15.72
CA LYS A 241 6.04 2.15 16.59
C LYS A 241 6.55 3.37 15.83
N ASP A 242 6.66 3.28 14.50
CA ASP A 242 7.19 4.37 13.70
C ASP A 242 6.04 5.29 13.25
N GLU A 243 5.64 6.14 14.16
CA GLU A 243 4.60 7.15 13.96
C GLU A 243 4.98 8.09 12.80
N PHE A 244 6.28 8.37 12.64
CA PHE A 244 6.80 9.26 11.59
C PHE A 244 6.50 8.80 10.16
N MET A 245 6.60 7.51 9.85
CA MET A 245 6.29 7.03 8.50
C MET A 245 4.81 7.22 8.16
N ARG A 246 3.93 7.02 9.13
CA ARG A 246 2.49 7.14 8.97
C ARG A 246 2.03 8.59 8.85
N ASP A 247 2.64 9.48 9.63
CA ASP A 247 2.23 10.89 9.69
C ASP A 247 2.66 11.68 8.45
N HIS A 248 3.77 11.26 7.81
CA HIS A 248 4.34 12.00 6.68
C HIS A 248 4.07 11.36 5.31
N TYR A 249 3.77 10.06 5.27
CA TYR A 249 3.45 9.35 4.04
C TYR A 249 2.02 8.82 4.10
N ASP A 250 1.18 9.30 3.20
CA ASP A 250 -0.14 8.68 2.95
C ASP A 250 0.10 7.35 2.22
N LEU A 251 0.35 6.29 3.02
CA LEU A 251 0.71 4.99 2.49
C LEU A 251 -0.53 4.24 2.01
N SER A 252 -0.42 3.74 0.79
CA SER A 252 -1.33 2.77 0.19
C SER A 252 -0.59 1.46 -0.06
N TYR A 253 -1.32 0.38 -0.14
CA TYR A 253 -0.76 -0.95 -0.29
C TYR A 253 -1.31 -1.62 -1.52
N ARG A 254 -0.41 -2.14 -2.37
CA ARG A 254 -0.72 -2.97 -3.52
C ARG A 254 -0.49 -4.42 -3.16
N ILE A 255 -1.55 -5.20 -3.14
CA ILE A 255 -1.58 -6.61 -2.76
C ILE A 255 -1.63 -7.44 -4.03
N LEU A 256 -0.65 -8.31 -4.21
CA LEU A 256 -0.67 -9.38 -5.21
C LEU A 256 -1.01 -10.68 -4.50
N TYR A 257 -2.00 -11.40 -4.99
CA TYR A 257 -2.36 -12.71 -4.44
C TYR A 257 -2.72 -13.68 -5.56
N TRP A 258 -2.38 -14.94 -5.36
CA TRP A 258 -2.61 -16.00 -6.31
C TRP A 258 -2.77 -17.34 -5.61
N LYS A 259 -3.42 -18.26 -6.28
CA LYS A 259 -3.53 -19.64 -5.86
C LYS A 259 -2.35 -20.42 -6.42
N ASN A 260 -1.53 -21.04 -5.61
CA ASN A 260 -0.37 -21.81 -6.05
C ASN A 260 -0.79 -23.26 -6.33
N SER A 261 -1.08 -23.58 -7.59
CA SER A 261 -1.35 -24.93 -8.05
C SER A 261 -0.28 -25.40 -9.03
N SER A 262 0.05 -26.68 -8.98
CA SER A 262 1.13 -27.26 -9.78
C SER A 262 0.85 -27.34 -11.29
N ASP A 263 -0.39 -27.12 -11.71
CA ASP A 263 -0.83 -27.50 -13.07
C ASP A 263 -1.28 -26.36 -13.99
N MET A 264 -1.34 -25.12 -13.54
CA MET A 264 -1.71 -24.01 -14.42
C MET A 264 -0.99 -22.70 -14.06
N LYS A 265 -0.65 -21.93 -15.09
CA LYS A 265 -0.19 -20.55 -14.97
C LYS A 265 -1.29 -19.72 -14.32
N GLU A 266 -1.19 -19.54 -12.99
CA GLU A 266 -2.25 -18.88 -12.23
C GLU A 266 -2.28 -17.39 -12.51
N GLU A 267 -3.50 -16.89 -12.58
CA GLU A 267 -3.80 -15.47 -12.72
C GLU A 267 -3.46 -14.76 -11.40
N VAL A 268 -2.38 -14.00 -11.40
CA VAL A 268 -2.04 -13.10 -10.28
C VAL A 268 -3.07 -12.00 -10.23
N ARG A 269 -3.81 -11.92 -9.13
CA ARG A 269 -4.79 -10.86 -8.90
C ARG A 269 -4.18 -9.75 -8.10
N GLN A 270 -4.55 -8.52 -8.43
CA GLN A 270 -4.08 -7.31 -7.77
C GLN A 270 -5.24 -6.59 -7.09
N LYS A 271 -4.99 -6.09 -5.87
CA LYS A 271 -5.92 -5.26 -5.10
C LYS A 271 -5.15 -4.12 -4.45
N GLU A 272 -5.67 -2.91 -4.51
CA GLU A 272 -5.10 -1.76 -3.81
C GLU A 272 -5.99 -1.35 -2.64
N VAL A 273 -5.34 -1.07 -1.51
CA VAL A 273 -6.01 -0.70 -0.26
C VAL A 273 -5.21 0.36 0.48
N ARG A 274 -5.88 1.21 1.25
CA ARG A 274 -5.24 2.15 2.18
C ARG A 274 -5.15 1.61 3.61
N GLN A 275 -5.96 0.62 3.90
CA GLN A 275 -6.05 0.03 5.23
C GLN A 275 -4.97 -1.05 5.41
N THR A 276 -4.56 -1.26 6.65
CA THR A 276 -3.61 -2.30 7.04
C THR A 276 -4.22 -3.70 7.15
N ILE A 277 -5.51 -3.81 6.91
CA ILE A 277 -6.25 -5.08 6.88
C ILE A 277 -7.00 -5.16 5.56
N ALA A 278 -6.76 -6.23 4.83
CA ALA A 278 -7.49 -6.54 3.60
C ALA A 278 -8.07 -7.94 3.68
N THR A 279 -9.20 -8.16 3.03
CA THR A 279 -9.85 -9.46 2.94
C THR A 279 -10.00 -9.91 1.50
N VAL A 280 -9.75 -11.18 1.24
CA VAL A 280 -10.02 -11.84 -0.02
C VAL A 280 -11.14 -12.83 0.27
N PRO A 281 -12.35 -12.62 -0.30
CA PRO A 281 -13.47 -13.51 -0.13
C PRO A 281 -13.35 -14.76 -1.01
N ASP A 282 -14.12 -15.77 -0.68
CA ASP A 282 -14.37 -16.97 -1.50
C ASP A 282 -13.10 -17.74 -1.89
N VAL A 283 -12.21 -17.93 -0.90
CA VAL A 283 -11.03 -18.76 -1.13
C VAL A 283 -11.43 -20.24 -1.27
N SER A 284 -10.89 -20.90 -2.30
CA SER A 284 -11.14 -22.31 -2.56
C SER A 284 -10.59 -23.18 -1.42
N PRO A 285 -11.31 -24.21 -0.97
CA PRO A 285 -10.80 -25.13 0.03
C PRO A 285 -9.62 -25.95 -0.51
N SER A 286 -8.79 -26.49 0.39
CA SER A 286 -7.60 -27.31 0.08
C SER A 286 -6.69 -26.70 -0.96
N SER A 287 -6.49 -25.38 -0.88
CA SER A 287 -5.69 -24.63 -1.85
C SER A 287 -4.65 -23.80 -1.14
N LEU A 288 -3.45 -23.72 -1.71
CA LEU A 288 -2.37 -22.88 -1.22
C LEU A 288 -2.50 -21.47 -1.84
N TYR A 289 -2.76 -20.46 -1.02
CA TYR A 289 -2.77 -19.07 -1.45
C TYR A 289 -1.49 -18.39 -1.03
N CYS A 290 -0.88 -17.65 -1.95
CA CYS A 290 0.31 -16.87 -1.71
C CYS A 290 0.03 -15.38 -1.94
N VAL A 291 0.68 -14.54 -1.12
CA VAL A 291 0.46 -13.09 -1.09
C VAL A 291 1.80 -12.37 -1.02
N GLN A 292 1.92 -11.28 -1.76
CA GLN A 292 2.98 -10.27 -1.65
C GLN A 292 2.34 -8.88 -1.59
N VAL A 293 2.93 -7.99 -0.82
CA VAL A 293 2.42 -6.63 -0.64
C VAL A 293 3.53 -5.62 -0.88
N GLN A 294 3.20 -4.55 -1.58
CA GLN A 294 4.05 -3.40 -1.82
C GLN A 294 3.40 -2.16 -1.17
N ALA A 295 4.17 -1.40 -0.40
CA ALA A 295 3.74 -0.10 0.10
C ALA A 295 4.10 0.98 -0.92
N PHE A 296 3.24 1.97 -1.11
CA PHE A 296 3.52 3.11 -1.99
C PHE A 296 2.84 4.38 -1.49
N SER A 297 3.42 5.52 -1.88
CA SER A 297 2.86 6.85 -1.66
C SER A 297 2.74 7.56 -2.99
N GLU A 298 1.53 7.89 -3.39
CA GLU A 298 1.26 8.63 -4.63
C GLU A 298 1.82 10.05 -4.56
N HIS A 299 1.66 10.71 -3.40
CA HIS A 299 2.09 12.10 -3.21
C HIS A 299 3.59 12.29 -3.46
N TYR A 300 4.42 11.36 -3.01
CA TYR A 300 5.88 11.41 -3.20
C TYR A 300 6.35 10.62 -4.42
N ASN A 301 5.45 9.94 -5.14
CA ASN A 301 5.76 9.03 -6.25
C ASN A 301 6.83 8.00 -5.85
N LYS A 302 6.63 7.35 -4.72
CA LYS A 302 7.56 6.36 -4.16
C LYS A 302 6.87 5.04 -3.90
N SER A 303 7.60 3.96 -4.10
CA SER A 303 7.14 2.62 -3.76
C SER A 303 8.25 1.80 -3.13
N SER A 304 7.87 0.88 -2.26
CA SER A 304 8.77 -0.10 -1.68
C SER A 304 9.07 -1.25 -2.65
N ALA A 305 10.00 -2.11 -2.29
CA ALA A 305 10.02 -3.47 -2.82
C ALA A 305 8.78 -4.24 -2.31
N TYR A 306 8.43 -5.34 -2.98
CA TYR A 306 7.42 -6.26 -2.46
C TYR A 306 7.90 -6.95 -1.19
N SER A 307 6.97 -7.25 -0.30
CA SER A 307 7.22 -8.05 0.91
C SER A 307 7.74 -9.44 0.54
N GLN A 308 8.28 -10.14 1.53
CA GLN A 308 8.50 -11.58 1.39
C GLN A 308 7.16 -12.26 1.11
N GLN A 309 7.19 -13.25 0.22
CA GLN A 309 6.02 -14.06 -0.10
C GLN A 309 5.56 -14.82 1.14
N GLN A 310 4.28 -14.66 1.47
CA GLN A 310 3.62 -15.43 2.52
C GLN A 310 2.57 -16.32 1.90
N CYS A 311 2.52 -17.57 2.33
CA CYS A 311 1.55 -18.53 1.80
C CYS A 311 0.80 -19.20 2.94
N ILE A 312 -0.48 -19.47 2.72
CA ILE A 312 -1.36 -20.18 3.65
C ILE A 312 -2.17 -21.26 2.93
N LEU A 313 -2.27 -22.42 3.54
CA LEU A 313 -3.10 -23.52 3.03
C LEU A 313 -4.50 -23.38 3.61
N THR A 314 -5.52 -23.31 2.75
CA THR A 314 -6.91 -23.31 3.18
C THR A 314 -7.34 -24.69 3.65
N PRO A 315 -8.15 -24.80 4.71
CA PRO A 315 -8.64 -26.08 5.21
C PRO A 315 -9.50 -26.80 4.17
N ALA A 316 -9.57 -28.10 4.30
CA ALA A 316 -10.47 -28.90 3.48
C ALA A 316 -11.92 -28.51 3.82
N GLY A 317 -12.68 -28.08 2.85
CA GLY A 317 -14.11 -27.82 3.01
C GLY A 317 -14.83 -29.15 3.29
N THR A 318 -15.83 -29.11 4.15
CA THR A 318 -16.73 -30.28 4.32
C THR A 318 -17.44 -30.52 2.99
N PRO A 319 -17.28 -31.70 2.36
CA PRO A 319 -17.91 -31.94 1.08
C PRO A 319 -19.43 -31.83 1.26
N LEU A 320 -20.05 -31.01 0.43
CA LEU A 320 -21.49 -30.75 0.43
C LEU A 320 -22.29 -32.07 0.45
N ALA A 321 -21.75 -33.11 -0.18
CA ALA A 321 -22.31 -34.44 -0.20
C ALA A 321 -22.47 -35.04 1.21
N LEU A 322 -21.50 -34.82 2.12
CA LEU A 322 -21.61 -35.33 3.50
C LEU A 322 -22.67 -34.58 4.31
N ILE A 323 -22.80 -33.28 4.10
CA ILE A 323 -23.85 -32.48 4.75
C ILE A 323 -25.22 -32.91 4.28
N ILE A 324 -25.41 -33.06 2.96
CA ILE A 324 -26.65 -33.52 2.37
C ILE A 324 -26.97 -34.98 2.85
N ALA A 325 -25.99 -35.88 2.83
CA ALA A 325 -26.16 -37.26 3.34
C ALA A 325 -26.56 -37.25 4.82
N GLY A 326 -25.96 -36.39 5.65
CA GLY A 326 -26.31 -36.23 7.06
C GLY A 326 -27.75 -35.77 7.26
N ILE A 327 -28.20 -34.79 6.47
CA ILE A 327 -29.59 -34.29 6.51
C ILE A 327 -30.57 -35.42 6.08
N PHE A 328 -30.28 -36.16 4.99
CA PHE A 328 -31.12 -37.25 4.54
C PHE A 328 -31.18 -38.38 5.54
N LEU A 329 -30.06 -38.78 6.15
CA LEU A 329 -30.01 -39.78 7.19
C LEU A 329 -30.82 -39.38 8.44
N GLY A 330 -30.66 -38.09 8.86
CA GLY A 330 -31.43 -37.55 9.96
C GLY A 330 -32.92 -37.52 9.69
N ALA A 331 -33.34 -37.09 8.51
CA ALA A 331 -34.74 -37.09 8.08
C ALA A 331 -35.31 -38.53 8.03
N LEU A 332 -34.56 -39.48 7.51
CA LEU A 332 -34.96 -40.90 7.44
C LEU A 332 -35.14 -41.48 8.84
N LEU A 333 -34.24 -41.19 9.77
CA LEU A 333 -34.36 -41.63 11.16
C LEU A 333 -35.61 -41.05 11.83
N VAL A 334 -35.92 -39.76 11.63
CA VAL A 334 -37.13 -39.15 12.16
C VAL A 334 -38.39 -39.82 11.57
N VAL A 335 -38.43 -40.07 10.26
CA VAL A 335 -39.54 -40.77 9.61
C VAL A 335 -39.71 -42.18 10.19
N LEU A 336 -38.63 -42.92 10.37
CA LEU A 336 -38.70 -44.28 10.94
C LEU A 336 -39.20 -44.23 12.40
N LEU A 337 -38.73 -43.31 13.20
CA LEU A 337 -39.13 -43.17 14.60
C LEU A 337 -40.62 -42.79 14.75
N VAL A 338 -41.17 -42.07 13.78
CA VAL A 338 -42.59 -41.70 13.79
C VAL A 338 -43.46 -42.76 13.10
N ALA A 339 -43.05 -43.25 11.94
CA ALA A 339 -43.83 -44.20 11.15
C ALA A 339 -43.93 -45.59 11.81
N ALA A 340 -42.84 -46.13 12.41
CA ALA A 340 -42.84 -47.44 13.04
C ALA A 340 -43.87 -47.56 14.16
N PRO A 341 -43.96 -46.64 15.14
CA PRO A 341 -44.99 -46.74 16.18
C PRO A 341 -46.40 -46.51 15.62
N LEU A 342 -46.57 -45.66 14.62
CA LEU A 342 -47.87 -45.48 13.98
C LEU A 342 -48.35 -46.80 13.30
N VAL A 343 -47.47 -47.43 12.51
CA VAL A 343 -47.77 -48.75 11.87
C VAL A 343 -48.11 -49.78 12.93
N PHE A 344 -47.33 -49.80 14.03
CA PHE A 344 -47.59 -50.72 15.11
C PHE A 344 -48.97 -50.50 15.79
N VAL A 345 -49.31 -49.22 16.03
CA VAL A 345 -50.64 -48.89 16.58
C VAL A 345 -51.77 -49.26 15.60
N PHE A 346 -51.60 -48.93 14.31
CA PHE A 346 -52.55 -49.31 13.28
C PHE A 346 -52.70 -50.85 13.14
N TYR A 347 -51.59 -51.55 13.22
CA TYR A 347 -51.60 -53.00 13.18
C TYR A 347 -52.35 -53.55 14.37
N GLN A 348 -52.12 -53.11 15.59
CA GLN A 348 -52.83 -53.47 16.77
C GLN A 348 -54.34 -53.14 16.70
N ALA A 349 -54.65 -51.95 16.22
CA ALA A 349 -56.05 -51.54 16.02
C ALA A 349 -56.73 -52.39 14.97
N TYR A 350 -56.09 -52.68 13.85
CA TYR A 350 -56.59 -53.54 12.80
C TYR A 350 -56.82 -54.96 13.31
N SER A 351 -55.87 -55.51 14.07
CA SER A 351 -56.03 -56.88 14.68
C SER A 351 -57.23 -56.93 15.60
N LYS A 352 -57.46 -55.90 16.43
CA LYS A 352 -58.63 -55.82 17.31
C LYS A 352 -59.94 -55.65 16.53
N ILE A 353 -59.95 -54.80 15.49
CA ILE A 353 -61.12 -54.58 14.62
C ILE A 353 -61.46 -55.89 13.88
N LYS A 354 -60.48 -56.61 13.34
CA LYS A 354 -60.68 -57.91 12.67
C LYS A 354 -61.28 -58.91 13.59
N TYR A 355 -60.84 -58.97 14.86
CA TYR A 355 -61.36 -59.85 15.86
C TYR A 355 -62.84 -59.55 16.24
N VAL A 356 -63.20 -58.28 16.27
CA VAL A 356 -64.55 -57.84 16.64
C VAL A 356 -65.56 -57.99 15.48
N PHE A 357 -65.15 -57.70 14.24
CA PHE A 357 -66.06 -57.63 13.10
C PHE A 357 -66.08 -58.96 12.25
N PHE A 358 -65.06 -59.76 12.38
CA PHE A 358 -64.99 -61.04 11.68
C PHE A 358 -64.58 -62.15 12.69
N PRO A 359 -65.51 -62.51 13.62
CA PRO A 359 -65.22 -63.65 14.45
C PRO A 359 -65.20 -64.93 13.58
N SER A 360 -64.12 -65.69 13.63
CA SER A 360 -64.02 -66.98 13.00
C SER A 360 -65.02 -67.90 13.72
N CYS A 361 -66.20 -67.98 13.19
CA CYS A 361 -67.12 -69.02 13.63
C CYS A 361 -66.59 -70.42 13.19
N GLN A 362 -65.97 -71.08 14.10
CA GLN A 362 -65.80 -72.56 13.95
C GLN A 362 -67.19 -73.15 14.08
N PRO A 363 -67.65 -73.96 13.11
CA PRO A 363 -68.86 -74.69 13.29
C PRO A 363 -68.65 -75.76 14.41
N PRO A 364 -69.64 -75.97 15.29
CA PRO A 364 -69.52 -76.94 16.33
C PRO A 364 -69.46 -78.35 15.74
N LEU A 365 -68.39 -79.06 16.05
CA LEU A 365 -68.31 -80.52 15.85
C LEU A 365 -69.27 -81.20 16.87
N ASN A 366 -70.44 -81.55 16.43
CA ASN A 366 -71.26 -82.71 16.92
C ASN A 366 -72.66 -82.61 16.37
N ILE A 367 -72.90 -83.32 15.29
CA ILE A 367 -74.16 -84.02 15.08
C ILE A 367 -73.81 -85.42 14.56
N GLU A 368 -73.72 -86.31 15.47
CA GLU A 368 -73.85 -87.74 15.15
C GLU A 368 -75.32 -88.07 14.90
N GLY A 369 -75.56 -88.91 13.88
CA GLY A 369 -76.70 -89.71 13.82
C GLY A 369 -77.77 -89.34 12.80
N PHE A 370 -77.78 -90.01 11.77
CA PHE A 370 -78.83 -90.84 11.24
C PHE A 370 -78.54 -91.28 9.81
N GLY A 371 -78.44 -92.51 9.67
CA GLY A 371 -78.28 -93.46 8.71
C GLY A 371 -79.06 -93.32 7.41
N ALA A 372 -78.51 -93.95 6.48
CA ALA A 372 -79.03 -94.93 5.56
C ALA A 372 -78.16 -94.99 4.28
N GLN A 373 -77.82 -96.15 4.00
CA GLN A 373 -77.03 -96.76 2.95
C GLN A 373 -77.61 -96.53 1.53
N PRO A 374 -76.99 -97.20 0.55
CA PRO A 374 -76.27 -96.62 -0.55
C PRO A 374 -76.94 -96.95 -1.88
N LEU A 375 -76.48 -96.38 -2.96
CA LEU A 375 -76.53 -97.07 -4.26
C LEU A 375 -75.77 -96.23 -5.35
N GLY A 376 -74.82 -96.93 -5.90
CA GLY A 376 -74.60 -97.06 -7.30
C GLY A 376 -73.69 -96.03 -8.00
N SER A 377 -72.47 -96.48 -8.21
CA SER A 377 -71.64 -96.09 -9.33
C SER A 377 -72.28 -96.23 -10.69
N PRO A 378 -71.79 -95.90 -11.84
CA PRO A 378 -70.44 -95.44 -12.14
C PRO A 378 -70.30 -94.40 -13.35
N TYR A 379 -69.06 -94.11 -13.64
CA TYR A 379 -68.51 -93.67 -14.92
C TYR A 379 -68.86 -92.27 -15.50
N LEU A 380 -67.98 -91.40 -15.84
CA LEU A 380 -66.96 -91.29 -16.91
C LEU A 380 -66.28 -89.94 -16.85
N SER A 381 -65.01 -90.04 -16.91
CA SER A 381 -64.05 -89.25 -17.61
C SER A 381 -64.56 -88.15 -18.52
N ALA A 382 -64.05 -86.99 -18.36
CA ALA A 382 -63.39 -86.17 -19.42
C ALA A 382 -62.96 -84.85 -18.85
N ALA A 383 -61.74 -84.71 -18.89
CA ALA A 383 -60.91 -83.64 -19.42
C ALA A 383 -61.55 -82.27 -19.64
N ALA A 384 -60.77 -81.41 -19.27
CA ALA A 384 -60.47 -80.17 -19.97
C ALA A 384 -60.89 -78.86 -19.26
N GLU A 385 -59.90 -78.20 -19.22
CA GLU A 385 -59.54 -76.83 -19.59
C GLU A 385 -59.63 -75.83 -18.48
N GLU A 386 -58.44 -75.49 -18.08
CA GLU A 386 -58.08 -74.26 -17.37
C GLU A 386 -58.47 -73.08 -18.25
N ALA A 387 -59.31 -72.22 -17.77
CA ALA A 387 -59.49 -70.90 -18.28
C ALA A 387 -58.54 -69.99 -17.50
N VAL A 388 -57.45 -69.67 -18.16
CA VAL A 388 -56.53 -68.65 -17.71
C VAL A 388 -57.12 -67.26 -18.11
N GLU A 389 -57.52 -66.48 -17.13
CA GLU A 389 -57.84 -65.11 -17.36
C GLU A 389 -56.53 -64.28 -17.53
N HIS A 390 -56.31 -63.84 -18.78
CA HIS A 390 -55.27 -62.91 -19.11
C HIS A 390 -55.61 -61.51 -18.59
N CYS A 391 -54.86 -61.05 -17.62
CA CYS A 391 -54.75 -59.62 -17.33
C CYS A 391 -53.89 -58.89 -18.42
N CYS A 392 -54.48 -57.94 -19.11
CA CYS A 392 -53.81 -57.12 -20.09
C CYS A 392 -52.74 -56.22 -19.46
N VAL A 393 -51.51 -56.47 -19.79
CA VAL A 393 -50.38 -55.58 -19.55
C VAL A 393 -50.30 -54.65 -20.77
N ILE A 394 -50.39 -53.34 -20.54
CA ILE A 394 -50.14 -52.33 -21.56
C ILE A 394 -48.63 -52.12 -21.61
N GLU A 395 -47.96 -52.68 -22.58
CA GLU A 395 -46.59 -52.31 -22.95
C GLU A 395 -46.61 -51.01 -23.76
N SER A 396 -45.95 -50.01 -23.25
CA SER A 396 -45.62 -48.84 -24.05
C SER A 396 -44.41 -49.14 -24.93
N MET A 397 -44.60 -49.14 -26.21
CA MET A 397 -43.56 -49.29 -27.23
C MET A 397 -42.56 -48.18 -27.17
N VAL A 398 -41.30 -48.55 -26.96
CA VAL A 398 -40.12 -47.75 -27.31
C VAL A 398 -39.81 -48.02 -28.78
N THR A 399 -39.90 -47.04 -29.60
CA THR A 399 -39.34 -47.05 -30.95
C THR A 399 -38.01 -46.33 -30.95
N GLN A 400 -37.00 -47.10 -31.23
CA GLN A 400 -35.64 -46.69 -31.60
C GLN A 400 -35.60 -46.51 -33.11
N GLU A 401 -34.95 -45.44 -33.56
CA GLU A 401 -34.25 -45.18 -34.82
C GLU A 401 -34.18 -43.67 -34.97
N GLY A 402 -33.10 -42.98 -35.19
CA GLY A 402 -31.92 -43.26 -35.92
C GLY A 402 -31.53 -42.00 -36.64
N ASN A 403 -30.36 -41.53 -36.35
CA ASN A 403 -29.50 -40.74 -37.19
C ASN A 403 -29.96 -39.45 -37.93
N HIS A 404 -29.10 -38.50 -37.75
CA HIS A 404 -28.53 -37.52 -38.68
C HIS A 404 -28.95 -36.06 -38.67
N ILE A 405 -27.93 -35.29 -38.26
CA ILE A 405 -27.40 -34.11 -38.99
C ILE A 405 -28.12 -32.76 -38.87
N VAL A 406 -27.34 -31.81 -38.25
CA VAL A 406 -26.98 -30.47 -38.76
C VAL A 406 -27.93 -29.30 -38.55
N PHE A 407 -27.34 -28.31 -37.93
CA PHE A 407 -27.41 -26.85 -38.13
C PHE A 407 -28.56 -26.02 -37.53
N SER A 408 -27.99 -25.06 -36.81
CA SER A 408 -28.31 -23.62 -36.81
C SER A 408 -29.49 -23.13 -36.00
N ASP A 409 -29.07 -22.31 -35.09
CA ASP A 409 -29.48 -20.91 -34.93
C ASP A 409 -30.92 -20.53 -34.66
N TYR A 410 -30.96 -19.53 -33.82
CA TYR A 410 -31.96 -18.50 -33.55
C TYR A 410 -32.81 -18.63 -32.29
N LYS A 411 -32.39 -17.80 -31.35
CA LYS A 411 -33.12 -16.61 -30.85
C LYS A 411 -34.58 -16.75 -30.42
N HIS A 412 -34.76 -16.08 -29.32
CA HIS A 412 -35.98 -15.41 -28.78
C HIS A 412 -36.81 -16.24 -27.81
N SER A 413 -36.75 -15.78 -26.60
CA SER A 413 -37.52 -14.71 -25.98
C SER A 413 -38.79 -15.17 -25.29
N THR A 414 -38.88 -14.70 -24.08
CA THR A 414 -40.01 -14.12 -23.40
C THR A 414 -40.83 -14.95 -22.43
N HIS A 415 -40.98 -14.26 -21.34
CA HIS A 415 -42.10 -14.11 -20.43
C HIS A 415 -42.28 -15.19 -19.37
N SER A 416 -42.52 -14.94 -18.21
CA SER A 416 -43.12 -13.87 -17.41
C SER A 416 -43.46 -14.55 -16.09
N SER A 417 -43.47 -14.07 -14.97
CA SER A 417 -44.06 -13.01 -14.26
C SER A 417 -44.03 -13.31 -12.77
N ARG A 418 -43.95 -12.25 -12.04
CA ARG A 418 -44.79 -11.80 -10.91
C ARG A 418 -44.41 -12.34 -9.55
N ASP A 419 -44.41 -11.61 -8.53
CA ASP A 419 -44.95 -10.33 -8.03
C ASP A 419 -44.28 -10.12 -6.67
N SER A 420 -44.08 -9.08 -6.09
CA SER A 420 -44.77 -7.87 -5.74
C SER A 420 -44.11 -7.22 -4.53
N GLY A 421 -44.05 -5.99 -4.47
CA GLY A 421 -44.52 -5.03 -3.54
C GLY A 421 -43.39 -4.20 -2.87
N ASN A 422 -43.21 -3.00 -3.24
CA ASN A 422 -43.95 -1.76 -3.03
C ASN A 422 -43.58 -1.07 -1.71
N TYR A 423 -43.08 0.11 -1.82
CA TYR A 423 -43.56 1.45 -1.40
C TYR A 423 -42.38 2.43 -1.65
N SER A 424 -42.47 3.36 -2.57
CA SER A 424 -43.03 4.70 -2.60
C SER A 424 -42.64 5.56 -1.38
N ASN A 425 -42.31 6.80 -1.46
CA ASN A 425 -42.63 7.93 -2.32
C ASN A 425 -41.62 9.04 -2.08
N ASP A 426 -41.31 9.78 -3.10
CA ASP A 426 -41.64 11.18 -3.44
C ASP A 426 -40.99 12.23 -2.52
N ASP A 427 -40.57 13.34 -2.90
CA ASP A 427 -40.73 14.21 -4.04
C ASP A 427 -39.69 15.34 -4.02
N ASN A 428 -39.26 15.70 -5.20
CA ASN A 428 -39.18 17.04 -5.78
C ASN A 428 -38.55 18.25 -5.09
N THR A 429 -37.78 18.85 -5.91
CA THR A 429 -37.70 20.25 -6.38
C THR A 429 -36.61 21.14 -5.85
N SER A 430 -35.74 21.42 -6.82
CA SER A 430 -35.28 22.74 -7.29
C SER A 430 -35.07 23.87 -6.29
N GLY A 431 -33.95 24.52 -6.47
CA GLY A 431 -33.92 25.97 -6.32
C GLY A 431 -32.74 26.58 -5.64
N SER A 432 -31.73 26.90 -6.41
CA SER A 432 -31.16 28.23 -6.57
C SER A 432 -30.83 29.10 -5.36
N LYS A 433 -29.58 29.55 -5.42
CA LYS A 433 -29.07 30.88 -5.02
C LYS A 433 -28.75 31.15 -3.54
N GLY A 434 -27.53 31.49 -3.39
CA GLY A 434 -27.19 32.85 -2.97
C GLY A 434 -26.54 33.00 -1.61
N SER A 435 -25.30 33.44 -1.68
CA SER A 435 -24.67 34.48 -0.86
C SER A 435 -24.34 34.25 0.61
N LYS A 436 -23.05 34.34 0.83
CA LYS A 436 -22.36 35.31 1.74
C LYS A 436 -22.69 35.28 3.24
N GLU A 437 -21.62 35.28 3.89
CA GLU A 437 -21.09 36.10 5.02
C GLU A 437 -20.65 35.21 6.19
N THR A 438 -19.40 35.24 6.45
CA THR A 438 -18.52 36.14 7.23
C THR A 438 -18.60 35.91 8.75
N LEU A 439 -17.41 35.95 9.29
CA LEU A 439 -16.99 36.35 10.66
C LEU A 439 -16.90 35.20 11.68
N GLU A 440 -15.73 35.00 12.05
CA GLU A 440 -14.82 35.62 13.03
C GLU A 440 -14.75 34.87 14.35
N LYS A 441 -13.50 34.69 14.75
CA LYS A 441 -12.92 34.77 16.13
C LYS A 441 -13.18 33.58 17.05
N GLU A 442 -12.31 33.18 17.86
CA GLU A 442 -11.05 33.66 18.47
C GLU A 442 -10.40 32.49 19.23
N ILE A 443 -9.11 32.48 19.23
CA ILE A 443 -8.15 32.39 20.34
C ILE A 443 -8.31 31.23 21.36
N LEU A 444 -7.36 30.35 21.37
CA LEU A 444 -6.33 30.24 22.43
C LEU A 444 -5.22 29.34 21.92
#